data_329a9f8a88807c3607c735b305bdfaed
#
_entry.id   329a9f8a88807c3607c735b305bdfaed
#
_cell.length_a   1.000
_cell.length_b   1.000
_cell.length_c   1.000
_cell.angle_alpha   90.00
_cell.angle_beta   90.00
_cell.angle_gamma   90.00
#
_symmetry.space_group_name_H-M   'P 1'
#
loop_
_entity.id
_entity.type
_entity.pdbx_description
1 polymer ?
#
loop_
_entity_poly.entity_id
_entity_poly.type
_entity_poly.pdbx_seq_one_letter_code
_entity_poly.pdbx_strand_id
1 'polypeptide(L)'
;MQQEPNKDRTALARLRQAMPQELDAVILHDPTHQFFLTSFPFEDGYVAVGRQEAWIFTDFRYVEAAQQANADGAFAVEQTTSPKKICAFLHAHGVKTLGYEDRYLTVFALQDVWQPAAQKEKLTLVPTGALLTDLRRAKTPQQIAAIKEAQRITDLAFQHILSELSPLPASMTETDVALELEFFMRKQGAQALSFPVIAVSGENSAKPHGVPLARALQRGFLTMDFGCKVDGYCSDMTRTVCLGTPDAEMKCVYQTVLQAQQAALDALHEGMLCRDADQVARDVIDGAGYRGMFGHALGHGVGLHIHEAPVFSPAAPQTLVLQEGDVVTVEPGIYLAGRFGVRIEDMITVQDHQVLDLTHSEKDLIAL
;
A
#
# COMPACT_ATOMS: atom_id res chain seq x y z
N MET A 1 19.00 8.86 -17.44
CA MET A 1 18.42 10.15 -17.03
C MET A 1 17.37 9.79 -16.00
N GLN A 2 17.61 10.07 -14.72
CA GLN A 2 16.57 9.98 -13.71
C GLN A 2 15.55 11.07 -14.05
N GLN A 3 14.30 10.70 -14.35
CA GLN A 3 13.22 11.66 -14.46
C GLN A 3 13.10 12.34 -13.09
N GLU A 4 13.10 13.67 -13.08
CA GLU A 4 12.75 14.41 -11.86
C GLU A 4 11.35 13.94 -11.42
N PRO A 5 11.16 13.62 -10.13
CA PRO A 5 9.84 13.21 -9.65
C PRO A 5 8.82 14.30 -9.98
N ASN A 6 7.74 13.92 -10.64
CA ASN A 6 6.66 14.84 -10.99
C ASN A 6 5.98 15.31 -9.69
N LYS A 7 6.31 16.51 -9.24
CA LYS A 7 5.93 17.03 -7.93
C LYS A 7 4.46 17.44 -7.92
N ASP A 8 3.61 16.54 -7.40
CA ASP A 8 2.21 16.85 -7.15
C ASP A 8 2.08 17.77 -5.91
N ARG A 9 1.96 19.07 -6.12
CA ARG A 9 1.73 20.06 -5.04
C ARG A 9 0.25 20.16 -4.63
N THR A 10 -0.63 19.40 -5.23
CA THR A 10 -2.05 19.39 -4.84
C THR A 10 -2.25 18.83 -3.43
N ALA A 11 -1.40 17.91 -2.98
CA ALA A 11 -1.42 17.34 -1.63
C ALA A 11 -1.28 18.43 -0.55
N LEU A 12 -0.37 19.40 -0.73
CA LEU A 12 -0.18 20.52 0.19
C LEU A 12 -1.42 21.42 0.25
N ALA A 13 -2.01 21.72 -0.90
CA ALA A 13 -3.24 22.52 -0.98
C ALA A 13 -4.43 21.79 -0.33
N ARG A 14 -4.58 20.49 -0.59
CA ARG A 14 -5.62 19.63 0.01
C ARG A 14 -5.47 19.56 1.52
N LEU A 15 -4.25 19.43 2.06
CA LEU A 15 -4.02 19.45 3.50
C LEU A 15 -4.46 20.80 4.11
N ARG A 16 -4.07 21.93 3.52
CA ARG A 16 -4.46 23.24 4.00
C ARG A 16 -5.98 23.44 4.01
N GLN A 17 -6.67 22.93 3.00
CA GLN A 17 -8.13 22.98 2.91
C GLN A 17 -8.82 22.09 3.97
N ALA A 18 -8.26 20.88 4.21
CA ALA A 18 -8.83 19.92 5.16
C ALA A 18 -8.45 20.20 6.62
N MET A 19 -7.45 21.04 6.86
CA MET A 19 -6.95 21.34 8.20
C MET A 19 -8.03 22.04 9.02
N PRO A 20 -8.40 21.49 10.22
CA PRO A 20 -9.39 22.10 11.13
C PRO A 20 -9.09 23.57 11.44
N GLN A 21 -10.13 24.40 11.55
CA GLN A 21 -9.97 25.87 11.72
C GLN A 21 -9.20 26.25 12.97
N GLU A 22 -9.27 25.45 14.02
CA GLU A 22 -8.56 25.65 15.29
C GLU A 22 -7.06 25.41 15.21
N LEU A 23 -6.55 24.75 14.17
CA LEU A 23 -5.13 24.50 13.98
C LEU A 23 -4.47 25.63 13.20
N ASP A 24 -3.38 26.19 13.72
CA ASP A 24 -2.54 27.13 12.98
C ASP A 24 -1.56 26.41 12.05
N ALA A 25 -1.05 25.26 12.49
CA ALA A 25 -0.18 24.39 11.71
C ALA A 25 -0.35 22.91 12.10
N VAL A 26 0.12 22.01 11.23
CA VAL A 26 0.27 20.58 11.51
C VAL A 26 1.73 20.20 11.36
N ILE A 27 2.27 19.40 12.29
CA ILE A 27 3.61 18.83 12.18
C ILE A 27 3.52 17.32 11.92
N LEU A 28 4.27 16.87 10.90
CA LEU A 28 4.28 15.50 10.42
C LEU A 28 5.51 14.78 10.93
N HIS A 29 5.28 13.61 11.48
CA HIS A 29 6.28 12.70 12.04
C HIS A 29 6.44 11.43 11.21
N ASP A 30 5.35 11.00 10.53
CA ASP A 30 5.38 9.83 9.67
C ASP A 30 6.14 10.14 8.37
N PRO A 31 7.25 9.44 8.06
CA PRO A 31 7.99 9.63 6.81
C PRO A 31 7.12 9.48 5.56
N THR A 32 6.08 8.63 5.62
CA THR A 32 5.14 8.45 4.51
C THR A 32 4.29 9.69 4.27
N HIS A 33 3.81 10.33 5.32
CA HIS A 33 3.07 11.59 5.22
C HIS A 33 3.97 12.75 4.80
N GLN A 34 5.23 12.75 5.26
CA GLN A 34 6.25 13.71 4.81
C GLN A 34 6.50 13.54 3.31
N PHE A 35 6.71 12.30 2.84
CA PHE A 35 6.89 12.00 1.41
C PHE A 35 5.65 12.38 0.59
N PHE A 36 4.45 12.07 1.07
CA PHE A 36 3.18 12.42 0.41
C PHE A 36 3.07 13.92 0.08
N LEU A 37 3.60 14.79 0.96
CA LEU A 37 3.55 16.24 0.76
C LEU A 37 4.74 16.78 -0.03
N THR A 38 5.93 16.21 0.18
CA THR A 38 7.18 16.78 -0.34
C THR A 38 7.66 16.10 -1.62
N SER A 39 7.26 14.85 -1.87
CA SER A 39 7.84 13.93 -2.85
C SER A 39 9.35 13.75 -2.66
N PHE A 40 9.86 14.03 -1.46
CA PHE A 40 11.27 13.94 -1.10
C PHE A 40 11.43 12.95 0.07
N PRO A 41 12.16 11.82 -0.12
CA PRO A 41 12.39 10.86 0.93
C PRO A 41 13.51 11.34 1.87
N PHE A 42 13.23 11.37 3.16
CA PHE A 42 14.24 11.57 4.21
C PHE A 42 13.79 10.89 5.52
N GLU A 43 14.75 10.45 6.32
CA GLU A 43 14.46 9.65 7.53
C GLU A 43 14.49 10.49 8.81
N ASP A 44 15.34 11.51 8.85
CA ASP A 44 15.57 12.32 10.03
C ASP A 44 15.08 13.76 9.84
N GLY A 45 13.88 14.01 10.34
CA GLY A 45 13.30 15.34 10.30
C GLY A 45 11.79 15.37 10.42
N TYR A 46 11.25 16.53 10.14
CA TYR A 46 9.82 16.82 10.25
C TYR A 46 9.37 17.74 9.12
N VAL A 47 8.11 17.64 8.73
CA VAL A 47 7.45 18.61 7.87
C VAL A 47 6.41 19.34 8.68
N ALA A 48 6.41 20.66 8.67
CA ALA A 48 5.31 21.44 9.24
C ALA A 48 4.59 22.20 8.13
N VAL A 49 3.26 22.21 8.20
CA VAL A 49 2.39 22.91 7.26
C VAL A 49 1.49 23.87 8.02
N GLY A 50 1.74 25.15 7.82
CA GLY A 50 0.87 26.23 8.28
C GLY A 50 -0.15 26.64 7.22
N ARG A 51 -1.02 27.62 7.56
CA ARG A 51 -2.06 28.11 6.66
C ARG A 51 -1.51 28.71 5.37
N GLN A 52 -0.35 29.35 5.44
CA GLN A 52 0.28 30.02 4.27
C GLN A 52 1.65 29.45 3.95
N GLU A 53 2.43 29.13 4.95
CA GLU A 53 3.81 28.66 4.82
C GLU A 53 3.92 27.17 5.12
N ALA A 54 5.01 26.55 4.67
CA ALA A 54 5.34 25.17 4.98
C ALA A 54 6.86 25.01 5.12
N TRP A 55 7.30 24.10 5.96
CA TRP A 55 8.71 23.94 6.32
C TRP A 55 9.12 22.48 6.34
N ILE A 56 10.34 22.21 5.93
CA ILE A 56 11.07 20.96 6.16
C ILE A 56 12.14 21.24 7.20
N PHE A 57 12.07 20.56 8.34
CA PHE A 57 13.10 20.59 9.37
C PHE A 57 13.94 19.32 9.26
N THR A 58 15.23 19.46 8.95
CA THR A 58 16.09 18.30 8.78
C THR A 58 17.53 18.61 9.23
N ASP A 59 18.42 17.62 9.24
CA ASP A 59 19.80 17.81 9.60
C ASP A 59 20.68 18.06 8.35
N PHE A 60 21.98 18.32 8.60
CA PHE A 60 22.92 18.69 7.55
C PHE A 60 23.05 17.65 6.42
N ARG A 61 22.73 16.37 6.67
CA ARG A 61 22.82 15.29 5.68
C ARG A 61 21.81 15.46 4.53
N TYR A 62 20.68 16.10 4.82
CA TYR A 62 19.56 16.23 3.90
C TYR A 62 19.29 17.66 3.44
N VAL A 63 19.90 18.71 4.04
CA VAL A 63 19.57 20.12 3.74
C VAL A 63 19.74 20.44 2.27
N GLU A 64 20.89 20.10 1.66
CA GLU A 64 21.16 20.38 0.26
C GLU A 64 20.15 19.67 -0.67
N ALA A 65 19.92 18.37 -0.44
CA ALA A 65 18.98 17.58 -1.22
C ALA A 65 17.52 18.08 -1.05
N ALA A 66 17.13 18.46 0.17
CA ALA A 66 15.82 19.05 0.44
C ALA A 66 15.64 20.41 -0.27
N GLN A 67 16.66 21.27 -0.30
CA GLN A 67 16.63 22.54 -1.03
C GLN A 67 16.52 22.32 -2.55
N GLN A 68 17.29 21.38 -3.11
CA GLN A 68 17.20 21.01 -4.52
C GLN A 68 15.81 20.43 -4.86
N ALA A 69 15.32 19.53 -4.02
CA ALA A 69 13.98 18.95 -4.16
C ALA A 69 12.87 20.01 -4.04
N ASN A 70 13.09 21.14 -3.42
CA ASN A 70 12.13 22.23 -3.23
C ASN A 70 12.54 23.52 -3.92
N ALA A 71 13.19 23.43 -5.07
CA ALA A 71 13.59 24.59 -5.88
C ALA A 71 12.42 25.49 -6.32
N ASP A 72 11.18 24.96 -6.29
CA ASP A 72 9.93 25.68 -6.51
C ASP A 72 9.49 26.55 -5.32
N GLY A 73 10.18 26.45 -4.16
CA GLY A 73 9.92 27.25 -2.97
C GLY A 73 8.65 26.87 -2.19
N ALA A 74 8.06 25.69 -2.45
CA ALA A 74 6.85 25.24 -1.74
C ALA A 74 7.09 25.03 -0.23
N PHE A 75 8.32 24.66 0.15
CA PHE A 75 8.73 24.50 1.55
C PHE A 75 10.02 25.28 1.82
N ALA A 76 10.08 26.01 2.92
CA ALA A 76 11.34 26.51 3.44
C ALA A 76 12.10 25.37 4.16
N VAL A 77 13.41 25.30 3.98
CA VAL A 77 14.23 24.24 4.59
C VAL A 77 15.03 24.82 5.75
N GLU A 78 14.82 24.26 6.94
CA GLU A 78 15.47 24.66 8.18
C GLU A 78 16.37 23.55 8.72
N GLN A 79 17.63 23.90 9.02
CA GLN A 79 18.62 22.94 9.53
C GLN A 79 18.45 22.72 11.04
N THR A 80 17.47 21.93 11.42
CA THR A 80 17.27 21.47 12.81
C THR A 80 16.34 20.27 12.86
N THR A 81 16.61 19.33 13.77
CA THR A 81 15.71 18.23 14.13
C THR A 81 15.29 18.31 15.60
N SER A 82 15.64 19.40 16.29
CA SER A 82 15.35 19.58 17.71
C SER A 82 13.90 20.06 17.91
N PRO A 83 13.01 19.28 18.57
CA PRO A 83 11.64 19.72 18.87
C PRO A 83 11.59 21.06 19.63
N LYS A 84 12.53 21.33 20.51
CA LYS A 84 12.63 22.63 21.22
C LYS A 84 12.85 23.80 20.26
N LYS A 85 13.76 23.64 19.28
CA LYS A 85 14.04 24.68 18.28
C LYS A 85 12.89 24.81 17.31
N ILE A 86 12.26 23.68 16.91
CA ILE A 86 11.10 23.68 16.01
C ILE A 86 9.92 24.39 16.66
N CYS A 87 9.59 24.08 17.92
CA CYS A 87 8.51 24.78 18.63
C CYS A 87 8.78 26.29 18.75
N ALA A 88 10.02 26.69 19.09
CA ALA A 88 10.38 28.10 19.16
C ALA A 88 10.27 28.80 17.78
N PHE A 89 10.71 28.13 16.71
CA PHE A 89 10.60 28.60 15.33
C PHE A 89 9.13 28.81 14.94
N LEU A 90 8.29 27.78 15.11
CA LEU A 90 6.87 27.83 14.77
C LEU A 90 6.14 28.92 15.58
N HIS A 91 6.46 29.07 16.86
CA HIS A 91 5.90 30.14 17.69
C HIS A 91 6.29 31.55 17.17
N ALA A 92 7.54 31.74 16.75
CA ALA A 92 7.99 32.99 16.14
C ALA A 92 7.26 33.30 14.80
N HIS A 93 6.77 32.28 14.08
CA HIS A 93 5.92 32.40 12.90
C HIS A 93 4.41 32.47 13.20
N GLY A 94 4.05 32.74 14.45
CA GLY A 94 2.67 32.99 14.87
C GLY A 94 1.81 31.74 15.15
N VAL A 95 2.39 30.55 15.12
CA VAL A 95 1.69 29.30 15.50
C VAL A 95 1.42 29.30 17.00
N LYS A 96 0.19 29.02 17.39
CA LYS A 96 -0.25 28.84 18.77
C LYS A 96 -0.83 27.44 19.01
N THR A 97 -1.54 26.91 18.02
CA THR A 97 -2.14 25.57 18.06
C THR A 97 -1.51 24.70 16.98
N LEU A 98 -0.77 23.69 17.42
CA LEU A 98 -0.02 22.78 16.56
C LEU A 98 -0.64 21.38 16.56
N GLY A 99 -1.15 20.95 15.41
CA GLY A 99 -1.60 19.59 15.20
C GLY A 99 -0.43 18.61 15.16
N TYR A 100 -0.59 17.42 15.74
CA TYR A 100 0.40 16.36 15.68
C TYR A 100 -0.22 15.01 15.32
N GLU A 101 0.55 14.11 14.74
CA GLU A 101 0.09 12.79 14.31
C GLU A 101 0.03 11.81 15.49
N ASP A 102 -1.11 11.74 16.16
CA ASP A 102 -1.35 10.89 17.33
C ASP A 102 -1.36 9.38 16.99
N ARG A 103 -1.57 9.03 15.72
CA ARG A 103 -1.51 7.63 15.25
C ARG A 103 -0.09 7.13 14.97
N TYR A 104 0.86 8.04 14.86
CA TYR A 104 2.26 7.71 14.56
C TYR A 104 3.18 8.01 15.75
N LEU A 105 2.99 9.15 16.40
CA LEU A 105 3.84 9.61 17.46
C LEU A 105 3.72 8.70 18.70
N THR A 106 4.84 8.16 19.17
CA THR A 106 4.82 7.33 20.38
C THR A 106 4.46 8.14 21.61
N VAL A 107 3.86 7.49 22.62
CA VAL A 107 3.54 8.13 23.90
C VAL A 107 4.78 8.77 24.53
N PHE A 108 5.92 8.07 24.49
CA PHE A 108 7.20 8.61 24.98
C PHE A 108 7.58 9.91 24.25
N ALA A 109 7.59 9.89 22.92
CA ALA A 109 7.96 11.06 22.13
C ALA A 109 7.01 12.24 22.39
N LEU A 110 5.72 11.97 22.54
CA LEU A 110 4.75 13.01 22.88
C LEU A 110 5.01 13.59 24.29
N GLN A 111 5.06 12.74 25.33
CA GLN A 111 5.07 13.20 26.72
C GLN A 111 6.43 13.74 27.15
N ASP A 112 7.53 13.11 26.73
CA ASP A 112 8.87 13.42 27.23
C ASP A 112 9.65 14.36 26.29
N VAL A 113 9.21 14.53 25.06
CA VAL A 113 9.93 15.34 24.06
C VAL A 113 9.10 16.52 23.56
N TRP A 114 7.93 16.26 22.95
CA TRP A 114 7.15 17.31 22.28
C TRP A 114 6.33 18.18 23.25
N GLN A 115 5.65 17.59 24.24
CA GLN A 115 4.86 18.36 25.21
C GLN A 115 5.73 19.35 26.01
N PRO A 116 6.89 18.97 26.57
CA PRO A 116 7.76 19.94 27.28
C PRO A 116 8.29 21.04 26.36
N ALA A 117 8.58 20.71 25.09
CA ALA A 117 9.04 21.69 24.10
C ALA A 117 7.92 22.70 23.76
N ALA A 118 6.71 22.21 23.50
CA ALA A 118 5.53 23.03 23.20
C ALA A 118 5.12 23.91 24.39
N GLN A 119 5.08 23.37 25.61
CA GLN A 119 4.72 24.11 26.82
C GLN A 119 5.65 25.28 27.06
N LYS A 120 6.96 25.10 26.83
CA LYS A 120 7.95 26.18 26.99
C LYS A 120 7.64 27.38 26.09
N GLU A 121 7.17 27.13 24.90
CA GLU A 121 6.82 28.16 23.88
C GLU A 121 5.33 28.51 23.91
N LYS A 122 4.56 27.98 24.87
CA LYS A 122 3.10 28.19 25.01
C LYS A 122 2.30 27.74 23.78
N LEU A 123 2.78 26.70 23.08
CA LEU A 123 2.03 26.04 22.02
C LEU A 123 1.04 25.02 22.62
N THR A 124 -0.17 24.99 22.08
CA THR A 124 -1.14 23.92 22.37
C THR A 124 -0.97 22.81 21.35
N LEU A 125 -0.76 21.56 21.80
CA LEU A 125 -0.72 20.38 20.93
C LEU A 125 -2.12 19.76 20.81
N VAL A 126 -2.55 19.47 19.59
CA VAL A 126 -3.86 18.88 19.29
C VAL A 126 -3.66 17.65 18.38
N PRO A 127 -4.27 16.49 18.69
CA PRO A 127 -4.16 15.31 17.82
C PRO A 127 -4.89 15.56 16.50
N THR A 128 -4.30 15.08 15.39
CA THR A 128 -4.89 15.24 14.04
C THR A 128 -5.80 14.08 13.62
N GLY A 129 -5.80 12.98 14.37
CA GLY A 129 -6.63 11.81 14.10
C GLY A 129 -6.32 11.18 12.73
N ALA A 130 -7.33 11.12 11.87
CA ALA A 130 -7.23 10.49 10.55
C ALA A 130 -6.87 11.47 9.42
N LEU A 131 -6.64 12.76 9.70
CA LEU A 131 -6.51 13.81 8.70
C LEU A 131 -5.61 13.42 7.50
N LEU A 132 -4.39 12.96 7.77
CA LEU A 132 -3.43 12.60 6.71
C LEU A 132 -3.78 11.28 6.01
N THR A 133 -4.26 10.30 6.75
CA THR A 133 -4.69 9.01 6.16
C THR A 133 -5.89 9.18 5.24
N ASP A 134 -6.85 10.03 5.62
CA ASP A 134 -8.03 10.32 4.79
C ASP A 134 -7.65 11.09 3.51
N LEU A 135 -6.69 12.02 3.61
CA LEU A 135 -6.18 12.74 2.43
C LEU A 135 -5.47 11.81 1.43
N ARG A 136 -4.78 10.77 1.91
CA ARG A 136 -4.07 9.82 1.05
C ARG A 136 -4.99 8.79 0.39
N ARG A 137 -6.21 8.62 0.90
CA ARG A 137 -7.17 7.64 0.39
C ARG A 137 -7.49 7.90 -1.09
N ALA A 138 -7.97 9.09 -1.42
CA ALA A 138 -8.27 9.47 -2.80
C ALA A 138 -6.99 9.86 -3.55
N LYS A 139 -6.53 9.02 -4.46
CA LYS A 139 -5.32 9.22 -5.26
C LYS A 139 -5.59 10.21 -6.39
N THR A 140 -4.60 11.04 -6.68
CA THR A 140 -4.61 11.88 -7.89
C THR A 140 -4.28 11.07 -9.13
N PRO A 141 -4.58 11.57 -10.35
CA PRO A 141 -4.20 10.87 -11.58
C PRO A 141 -2.70 10.56 -11.69
N GLN A 142 -1.81 11.43 -11.17
CA GLN A 142 -0.37 11.18 -11.16
C GLN A 142 -0.01 10.02 -10.21
N GLN A 143 -0.64 9.96 -9.04
CA GLN A 143 -0.42 8.88 -8.06
C GLN A 143 -0.92 7.54 -8.61
N ILE A 144 -2.08 7.54 -9.29
CA ILE A 144 -2.59 6.35 -9.97
C ILE A 144 -1.67 5.94 -11.12
N ALA A 145 -1.05 6.88 -11.84
CA ALA A 145 -0.07 6.55 -12.89
C ALA A 145 1.17 5.85 -12.32
N ALA A 146 1.65 6.26 -11.15
CA ALA A 146 2.76 5.58 -10.46
C ALA A 146 2.36 4.15 -10.02
N ILE A 147 1.14 3.97 -9.49
CA ILE A 147 0.61 2.64 -9.13
C ILE A 147 0.48 1.76 -10.38
N LYS A 148 -0.05 2.29 -11.49
CA LYS A 148 -0.14 1.57 -12.78
C LYS A 148 1.23 1.12 -13.29
N GLU A 149 2.25 1.97 -13.16
CA GLU A 149 3.61 1.59 -13.56
C GLU A 149 4.21 0.52 -12.63
N ALA A 150 3.97 0.61 -11.31
CA ALA A 150 4.36 -0.44 -10.37
C ALA A 150 3.66 -1.77 -10.71
N GLN A 151 2.34 -1.72 -11.02
CA GLN A 151 1.58 -2.92 -11.42
C GLN A 151 2.08 -3.49 -12.75
N ARG A 152 2.41 -2.66 -13.73
CA ARG A 152 2.99 -3.12 -15.00
C ARG A 152 4.29 -3.90 -14.79
N ILE A 153 5.15 -3.45 -13.87
CA ILE A 153 6.37 -4.18 -13.50
C ILE A 153 6.03 -5.52 -12.85
N THR A 154 5.03 -5.56 -11.98
CA THR A 154 4.55 -6.77 -11.33
C THR A 154 3.99 -7.76 -12.34
N ASP A 155 3.19 -7.31 -13.30
CA ASP A 155 2.69 -8.16 -14.41
C ASP A 155 3.83 -8.76 -15.25
N LEU A 156 4.86 -7.96 -15.57
CA LEU A 156 6.05 -8.46 -16.28
C LEU A 156 6.84 -9.48 -15.45
N ALA A 157 6.92 -9.30 -14.13
CA ALA A 157 7.58 -10.25 -13.24
C ALA A 157 6.85 -11.59 -13.19
N PHE A 158 5.51 -11.60 -13.27
CA PHE A 158 4.74 -12.82 -13.40
C PHE A 158 5.04 -13.56 -14.71
N GLN A 159 5.05 -12.85 -15.84
CA GLN A 159 5.41 -13.45 -17.13
C GLN A 159 6.83 -14.01 -17.12
N HIS A 160 7.78 -13.30 -16.51
CA HIS A 160 9.15 -13.76 -16.38
C HIS A 160 9.23 -15.04 -15.56
N ILE A 161 8.63 -15.08 -14.36
CA ILE A 161 8.72 -16.27 -13.50
C ILE A 161 8.07 -17.50 -14.13
N LEU A 162 7.01 -17.35 -14.93
CA LEU A 162 6.43 -18.44 -15.68
C LEU A 162 7.43 -19.04 -16.67
N SER A 163 8.27 -18.22 -17.30
CA SER A 163 9.33 -18.71 -18.22
C SER A 163 10.44 -19.45 -17.46
N GLU A 164 10.81 -19.00 -16.27
CA GLU A 164 11.80 -19.67 -15.41
C GLU A 164 11.29 -21.01 -14.83
N LEU A 165 9.97 -21.13 -14.65
CA LEU A 165 9.32 -22.35 -14.18
C LEU A 165 9.02 -23.36 -15.30
N SER A 166 9.28 -23.05 -16.58
CA SER A 166 8.98 -23.91 -17.73
C SER A 166 10.20 -24.11 -18.66
N PRO A 167 10.91 -25.27 -18.61
CA PRO A 167 10.64 -26.45 -17.76
C PRO A 167 11.00 -26.22 -16.29
N LEU A 168 10.22 -26.79 -15.37
CA LEU A 168 10.44 -26.65 -13.94
C LEU A 168 11.85 -27.17 -13.53
N PRO A 169 12.74 -26.28 -13.00
CA PRO A 169 14.06 -26.72 -12.55
C PRO A 169 13.95 -27.63 -11.32
N ALA A 170 14.59 -28.78 -11.32
CA ALA A 170 14.47 -29.79 -10.26
C ALA A 170 14.96 -29.32 -8.88
N SER A 171 15.86 -28.33 -8.83
CA SER A 171 16.45 -27.81 -7.60
C SER A 171 15.87 -26.45 -7.17
N MET A 172 14.96 -25.87 -7.94
CA MET A 172 14.37 -24.55 -7.63
C MET A 172 13.56 -24.61 -6.33
N THR A 173 13.82 -23.68 -5.43
CA THR A 173 13.18 -23.59 -4.12
C THR A 173 12.14 -22.46 -4.09
N GLU A 174 11.28 -22.45 -3.06
CA GLU A 174 10.35 -21.31 -2.83
C GLU A 174 11.13 -19.99 -2.66
N THR A 175 12.29 -20.05 -1.97
CA THR A 175 13.17 -18.88 -1.79
C THR A 175 13.75 -18.41 -3.13
N ASP A 176 14.13 -19.32 -4.05
CA ASP A 176 14.65 -18.94 -5.36
C ASP A 176 13.59 -18.22 -6.19
N VAL A 177 12.33 -18.67 -6.15
CA VAL A 177 11.20 -17.99 -6.81
C VAL A 177 11.03 -16.58 -6.26
N ALA A 178 11.04 -16.42 -4.94
CA ALA A 178 10.90 -15.11 -4.31
C ALA A 178 12.03 -14.16 -4.68
N LEU A 179 13.28 -14.64 -4.68
CA LEU A 179 14.46 -13.85 -5.07
C LEU A 179 14.43 -13.47 -6.55
N GLU A 180 14.00 -14.38 -7.43
CA GLU A 180 13.93 -14.12 -8.87
C GLU A 180 12.88 -13.02 -9.16
N LEU A 181 11.70 -13.10 -8.54
CA LEU A 181 10.67 -12.06 -8.63
C LEU A 181 11.20 -10.70 -8.15
N GLU A 182 11.82 -10.63 -6.97
CA GLU A 182 12.41 -9.40 -6.45
C GLU A 182 13.46 -8.84 -7.39
N PHE A 183 14.40 -9.65 -7.81
CA PHE A 183 15.50 -9.23 -8.68
C PHE A 183 15.01 -8.72 -10.02
N PHE A 184 14.04 -9.43 -10.63
CA PHE A 184 13.45 -9.00 -11.89
C PHE A 184 12.73 -7.66 -11.76
N MET A 185 11.86 -7.48 -10.74
CA MET A 185 11.17 -6.22 -10.51
C MET A 185 12.13 -5.04 -10.34
N ARG A 186 13.22 -5.24 -9.58
CA ARG A 186 14.25 -4.20 -9.43
C ARG A 186 14.97 -3.86 -10.73
N LYS A 187 15.26 -4.85 -11.57
CA LYS A 187 15.83 -4.64 -12.91
C LYS A 187 14.89 -3.86 -13.84
N GLN A 188 13.59 -4.03 -13.67
CA GLN A 188 12.58 -3.28 -14.43
C GLN A 188 12.37 -1.85 -13.93
N GLY A 189 13.06 -1.43 -12.89
CA GLY A 189 13.03 -0.05 -12.37
C GLY A 189 12.29 0.13 -11.04
N ALA A 190 11.84 -0.94 -10.40
CA ALA A 190 11.24 -0.85 -9.07
C ALA A 190 12.23 -0.30 -8.04
N GLN A 191 11.82 0.69 -7.28
CA GLN A 191 12.63 1.33 -6.22
C GLN A 191 12.78 0.42 -4.99
N ALA A 192 11.72 -0.33 -4.67
CA ALA A 192 11.66 -1.26 -3.54
C ALA A 192 10.60 -2.33 -3.80
N LEU A 193 10.52 -3.34 -2.95
CA LEU A 193 9.33 -4.19 -2.83
C LEU A 193 8.23 -3.45 -2.07
N SER A 194 6.97 -3.78 -2.35
CA SER A 194 5.81 -3.34 -1.55
C SER A 194 5.80 -4.01 -0.19
N PHE A 195 6.15 -5.29 -0.17
CA PHE A 195 6.25 -6.19 1.00
C PHE A 195 7.17 -7.38 0.66
N PRO A 196 7.60 -8.20 1.66
CA PRO A 196 8.36 -9.41 1.40
C PRO A 196 7.58 -10.38 0.51
N VAL A 197 8.17 -10.82 -0.59
CA VAL A 197 7.53 -11.73 -1.56
C VAL A 197 7.08 -13.02 -0.88
N ILE A 198 5.84 -13.43 -1.11
CA ILE A 198 5.32 -14.74 -0.76
C ILE A 198 5.42 -15.62 -2.01
N ALA A 199 6.12 -16.75 -1.91
CA ALA A 199 6.18 -17.78 -2.95
C ALA A 199 6.16 -19.14 -2.24
N VAL A 200 5.00 -19.78 -2.21
CA VAL A 200 4.73 -20.93 -1.34
C VAL A 200 4.07 -22.08 -2.11
N SER A 201 4.60 -23.28 -1.99
CA SER A 201 4.18 -24.46 -2.78
C SER A 201 3.61 -25.59 -1.92
N GLY A 202 2.72 -26.41 -2.51
CA GLY A 202 2.10 -27.57 -1.86
C GLY A 202 1.40 -27.18 -0.56
N GLU A 203 1.67 -27.85 0.55
CA GLU A 203 1.04 -27.56 1.86
C GLU A 203 1.32 -26.15 2.37
N ASN A 204 2.47 -25.56 1.99
CA ASN A 204 2.80 -24.20 2.42
C ASN A 204 1.84 -23.15 1.83
N SER A 205 1.26 -23.42 0.64
CA SER A 205 0.25 -22.53 0.03
C SER A 205 -1.06 -22.43 0.82
N ALA A 206 -1.31 -23.39 1.73
CA ALA A 206 -2.47 -23.32 2.65
C ALA A 206 -2.35 -22.22 3.72
N LYS A 207 -1.22 -21.50 3.77
CA LYS A 207 -0.97 -20.42 4.71
C LYS A 207 -1.06 -19.08 3.98
N PRO A 208 -2.05 -18.23 4.25
CA PRO A 208 -2.20 -16.93 3.57
C PRO A 208 -0.92 -16.07 3.58
N HIS A 209 -0.22 -16.04 4.72
CA HIS A 209 1.06 -15.36 4.90
C HIS A 209 2.22 -16.37 5.04
N GLY A 210 2.26 -17.37 4.15
CA GLY A 210 3.33 -18.35 4.15
C GLY A 210 4.67 -17.71 3.80
N VAL A 211 5.74 -18.11 4.51
CA VAL A 211 7.09 -17.64 4.24
C VAL A 211 7.77 -18.62 3.27
N PRO A 212 8.44 -18.13 2.21
CA PRO A 212 9.20 -18.98 1.30
C PRO A 212 10.29 -19.77 2.03
N LEU A 213 10.37 -21.07 1.76
CA LEU A 213 11.32 -21.97 2.40
C LEU A 213 12.44 -22.36 1.42
N ALA A 214 13.66 -22.57 1.95
CA ALA A 214 14.79 -23.11 1.19
C ALA A 214 14.64 -24.62 0.94
N ARG A 215 13.50 -25.01 0.38
CA ARG A 215 13.18 -26.39 -0.02
C ARG A 215 12.69 -26.41 -1.46
N ALA A 216 12.96 -27.50 -2.17
CA ALA A 216 12.51 -27.68 -3.54
C ALA A 216 10.99 -27.48 -3.66
N LEU A 217 10.57 -26.85 -4.76
CA LEU A 217 9.17 -26.64 -5.08
C LEU A 217 8.41 -27.97 -5.06
N GLN A 218 7.25 -27.96 -4.43
CA GLN A 218 6.39 -29.13 -4.34
C GLN A 218 5.37 -29.13 -5.48
N ARG A 219 5.03 -30.33 -5.99
CA ARG A 219 3.91 -30.47 -6.93
C ARG A 219 2.60 -30.00 -6.29
N GLY A 220 1.71 -29.49 -7.13
CA GLY A 220 0.47 -28.86 -6.72
C GLY A 220 0.52 -27.36 -6.88
N PHE A 221 -0.24 -26.62 -6.08
CA PHE A 221 -0.28 -25.17 -6.20
C PHE A 221 1.02 -24.50 -5.72
N LEU A 222 1.46 -23.52 -6.49
CA LEU A 222 2.43 -22.49 -6.13
C LEU A 222 1.68 -21.16 -6.13
N THR A 223 1.47 -20.59 -4.96
CA THR A 223 0.90 -19.25 -4.77
C THR A 223 2.05 -18.27 -4.65
N MET A 224 2.02 -17.25 -5.49
CA MET A 224 2.97 -16.14 -5.53
C MET A 224 2.23 -14.83 -5.30
N ASP A 225 2.61 -14.10 -4.26
CA ASP A 225 2.05 -12.81 -3.87
C ASP A 225 3.21 -11.82 -3.74
N PHE A 226 3.19 -10.79 -4.57
CA PHE A 226 4.30 -9.87 -4.74
C PHE A 226 3.87 -8.56 -5.36
N GLY A 227 4.65 -7.53 -5.05
CA GLY A 227 4.47 -6.19 -5.58
C GLY A 227 5.70 -5.34 -5.39
N CYS A 228 5.75 -4.22 -6.08
CA CYS A 228 6.89 -3.32 -6.04
C CYS A 228 6.46 -1.85 -5.90
N LYS A 229 7.44 -0.96 -5.70
CA LYS A 229 7.22 0.47 -5.56
C LYS A 229 7.81 1.25 -6.73
N VAL A 230 7.00 2.15 -7.28
CA VAL A 230 7.41 3.19 -8.22
C VAL A 230 6.95 4.54 -7.68
N ASP A 231 7.84 5.51 -7.64
CA ASP A 231 7.61 6.84 -7.04
C ASP A 231 6.99 6.76 -5.63
N GLY A 232 7.43 5.74 -4.86
CA GLY A 232 6.95 5.45 -3.52
C GLY A 232 5.62 4.70 -3.43
N TYR A 233 4.85 4.57 -4.52
CA TYR A 233 3.55 3.90 -4.57
C TYR A 233 3.69 2.40 -4.84
N CYS A 234 2.89 1.61 -4.11
CA CYS A 234 2.90 0.15 -4.16
C CYS A 234 2.04 -0.39 -5.31
N SER A 235 2.45 -1.55 -5.84
CA SER A 235 1.57 -2.52 -6.49
C SER A 235 1.37 -3.74 -5.61
N ASP A 236 0.38 -4.55 -5.97
CA ASP A 236 0.00 -5.78 -5.26
C ASP A 236 -0.66 -6.76 -6.22
N MET A 237 -0.22 -8.02 -6.20
CA MET A 237 -0.82 -9.06 -7.02
C MET A 237 -0.52 -10.44 -6.48
N THR A 238 -1.55 -11.27 -6.37
CA THR A 238 -1.40 -12.71 -6.16
C THR A 238 -1.80 -13.50 -7.39
N ARG A 239 -0.98 -14.46 -7.77
CA ARG A 239 -1.30 -15.52 -8.76
C ARG A 239 -0.95 -16.89 -8.20
N THR A 240 -1.81 -17.85 -8.46
CA THR A 240 -1.58 -19.26 -8.12
C THR A 240 -1.49 -20.07 -9.40
N VAL A 241 -0.39 -20.84 -9.56
CA VAL A 241 -0.19 -21.77 -10.68
C VAL A 241 -0.12 -23.22 -10.15
N CYS A 242 -0.26 -24.20 -11.03
CA CYS A 242 -0.13 -25.61 -10.66
C CYS A 242 1.17 -26.20 -11.21
N LEU A 243 2.04 -26.70 -10.35
CA LEU A 243 3.24 -27.44 -10.71
C LEU A 243 2.87 -28.90 -10.97
N GLY A 244 2.75 -29.26 -12.26
CA GLY A 244 2.26 -30.56 -12.72
C GLY A 244 0.76 -30.57 -13.00
N THR A 245 0.15 -31.74 -13.04
CA THR A 245 -1.27 -31.88 -13.42
C THR A 245 -2.17 -31.67 -12.19
N PRO A 246 -3.08 -30.68 -12.22
CA PRO A 246 -4.05 -30.47 -11.16
C PRO A 246 -5.09 -31.58 -11.13
N ASP A 247 -5.42 -32.10 -9.95
CA ASP A 247 -6.53 -33.03 -9.76
C ASP A 247 -7.91 -32.34 -9.85
N ALA A 248 -8.97 -33.13 -9.69
CA ALA A 248 -10.35 -32.61 -9.79
C ALA A 248 -10.71 -31.62 -8.68
N GLU A 249 -10.23 -31.86 -7.46
CA GLU A 249 -10.48 -30.97 -6.34
C GLU A 249 -9.70 -29.67 -6.47
N MET A 250 -8.43 -29.73 -6.86
CA MET A 250 -7.63 -28.52 -7.14
C MET A 250 -8.30 -27.63 -8.20
N LYS A 251 -8.79 -28.23 -9.30
CA LYS A 251 -9.54 -27.51 -10.33
C LYS A 251 -10.81 -26.86 -9.78
N CYS A 252 -11.56 -27.59 -8.96
CA CYS A 252 -12.78 -27.10 -8.35
C CYS A 252 -12.52 -25.90 -7.42
N VAL A 253 -11.51 -26.01 -6.53
CA VAL A 253 -11.13 -24.93 -5.60
C VAL A 253 -10.65 -23.69 -6.37
N TYR A 254 -9.77 -23.89 -7.35
CA TYR A 254 -9.26 -22.79 -8.19
C TYR A 254 -10.40 -22.05 -8.89
N GLN A 255 -11.28 -22.81 -9.54
CA GLN A 255 -12.42 -22.25 -10.25
C GLN A 255 -13.40 -21.51 -9.33
N THR A 256 -13.57 -21.99 -8.09
CA THR A 256 -14.40 -21.30 -7.10
C THR A 256 -13.79 -19.96 -6.69
N VAL A 257 -12.47 -19.89 -6.46
CA VAL A 257 -11.78 -18.63 -6.13
C VAL A 257 -11.86 -17.66 -7.32
N LEU A 258 -11.61 -18.15 -8.54
CA LEU A 258 -11.70 -17.32 -9.74
C LEU A 258 -13.13 -16.76 -9.95
N GLN A 259 -14.15 -17.56 -9.74
CA GLN A 259 -15.56 -17.13 -9.79
C GLN A 259 -15.89 -16.11 -8.71
N ALA A 260 -15.37 -16.29 -7.51
CA ALA A 260 -15.57 -15.35 -6.40
C ALA A 260 -14.91 -13.99 -6.69
N GLN A 261 -13.69 -14.01 -7.24
CA GLN A 261 -12.96 -12.80 -7.63
C GLN A 261 -13.67 -12.07 -8.77
N GLN A 262 -14.09 -12.79 -9.83
CA GLN A 262 -14.81 -12.20 -10.94
C GLN A 262 -16.17 -11.63 -10.52
N ALA A 263 -16.91 -12.36 -9.69
CA ALA A 263 -18.21 -11.88 -9.19
C ALA A 263 -18.07 -10.59 -8.37
N ALA A 264 -17.00 -10.50 -7.56
CA ALA A 264 -16.71 -9.26 -6.82
C ALA A 264 -16.36 -8.11 -7.79
N LEU A 265 -15.46 -8.33 -8.76
CA LEU A 265 -15.08 -7.31 -9.76
C LEU A 265 -16.29 -6.82 -10.54
N ASP A 266 -17.16 -7.72 -11.01
CA ASP A 266 -18.35 -7.38 -11.78
C ASP A 266 -19.40 -6.59 -10.97
N ALA A 267 -19.43 -6.78 -9.65
CA ALA A 267 -20.36 -6.09 -8.77
C ALA A 267 -19.88 -4.70 -8.34
N LEU A 268 -18.55 -4.43 -8.41
CA LEU A 268 -17.99 -3.18 -7.91
C LEU A 268 -18.47 -1.97 -8.72
N HIS A 269 -18.87 -0.93 -7.99
CA HIS A 269 -19.23 0.37 -8.56
C HIS A 269 -18.96 1.47 -7.52
N GLU A 270 -18.79 2.71 -7.97
CA GLU A 270 -18.69 3.84 -7.06
C GLU A 270 -19.94 3.95 -6.19
N GLY A 271 -19.75 4.22 -4.89
CA GLY A 271 -20.82 4.28 -3.90
C GLY A 271 -21.21 2.92 -3.28
N MET A 272 -20.67 1.80 -3.78
CA MET A 272 -20.89 0.49 -3.16
C MET A 272 -20.33 0.46 -1.74
N LEU A 273 -21.06 -0.11 -0.80
CA LEU A 273 -20.56 -0.33 0.57
C LEU A 273 -19.40 -1.31 0.55
N CYS A 274 -18.28 -0.96 1.17
CA CYS A 274 -17.08 -1.80 1.20
C CYS A 274 -17.32 -3.17 1.85
N ARG A 275 -18.24 -3.26 2.82
CA ARG A 275 -18.67 -4.53 3.42
C ARG A 275 -19.46 -5.43 2.46
N ASP A 276 -20.24 -4.82 1.55
CA ASP A 276 -21.06 -5.57 0.59
C ASP A 276 -20.20 -6.13 -0.55
N ALA A 277 -19.10 -5.44 -0.90
CA ALA A 277 -18.09 -5.96 -1.83
C ALA A 277 -17.48 -7.28 -1.30
N ASP A 278 -17.09 -7.33 -0.02
CA ASP A 278 -16.59 -8.56 0.61
C ASP A 278 -17.66 -9.67 0.60
N GLN A 279 -18.90 -9.32 0.87
CA GLN A 279 -20.00 -10.31 0.96
C GLN A 279 -20.23 -11.02 -0.38
N VAL A 280 -20.08 -10.31 -1.53
CA VAL A 280 -20.25 -10.94 -2.87
C VAL A 280 -19.30 -12.12 -3.05
N ALA A 281 -18.00 -11.94 -2.80
CA ALA A 281 -17.02 -13.02 -2.95
C ALA A 281 -17.25 -14.13 -1.93
N ARG A 282 -17.60 -13.76 -0.70
CA ARG A 282 -17.84 -14.69 0.40
C ARG A 282 -19.06 -15.59 0.12
N ASP A 283 -20.13 -15.05 -0.44
CA ASP A 283 -21.33 -15.82 -0.82
C ASP A 283 -21.01 -16.89 -1.87
N VAL A 284 -20.16 -16.61 -2.85
CA VAL A 284 -19.72 -17.60 -3.85
C VAL A 284 -18.93 -18.73 -3.19
N ILE A 285 -17.95 -18.39 -2.34
CA ILE A 285 -17.11 -19.38 -1.65
C ILE A 285 -17.94 -20.24 -0.67
N ASP A 286 -18.81 -19.61 0.12
CA ASP A 286 -19.69 -20.30 1.07
C ASP A 286 -20.71 -21.19 0.35
N GLY A 287 -21.27 -20.70 -0.77
CA GLY A 287 -22.22 -21.44 -1.61
C GLY A 287 -21.62 -22.68 -2.27
N ALA A 288 -20.31 -22.64 -2.57
CA ALA A 288 -19.57 -23.79 -3.08
C ALA A 288 -19.17 -24.81 -2.00
N GLY A 289 -19.52 -24.58 -0.74
CA GLY A 289 -19.26 -25.50 0.38
C GLY A 289 -17.95 -25.25 1.12
N TYR A 290 -17.25 -24.13 0.86
CA TYR A 290 -15.97 -23.76 1.49
C TYR A 290 -16.13 -22.72 2.62
N ARG A 291 -17.29 -22.72 3.29
CA ARG A 291 -17.57 -21.82 4.41
C ARG A 291 -16.48 -21.88 5.48
N GLY A 292 -15.94 -20.69 5.82
CA GLY A 292 -14.87 -20.55 6.82
C GLY A 292 -13.47 -20.82 6.28
N MET A 293 -13.30 -21.18 5.00
CA MET A 293 -12.00 -21.39 4.37
C MET A 293 -11.44 -20.10 3.73
N PHE A 294 -12.24 -19.03 3.67
CA PHE A 294 -11.84 -17.66 3.33
C PHE A 294 -11.82 -16.83 4.62
N GLY A 295 -10.66 -16.75 5.25
CA GLY A 295 -10.51 -16.26 6.63
C GLY A 295 -10.05 -14.79 6.76
N HIS A 296 -9.82 -14.08 5.65
CA HIS A 296 -9.39 -12.67 5.65
C HIS A 296 -10.40 -11.75 4.94
N ALA A 297 -10.14 -10.47 4.91
CA ALA A 297 -10.90 -9.48 4.15
C ALA A 297 -10.77 -9.72 2.64
N LEU A 298 -11.77 -9.29 1.85
CA LEU A 298 -11.69 -9.39 0.39
C LEU A 298 -10.58 -8.51 -0.19
N GLY A 299 -10.24 -7.39 0.48
CA GLY A 299 -9.19 -6.51 0.00
C GLY A 299 -9.00 -5.27 0.86
N HIS A 300 -7.97 -4.52 0.51
CA HIS A 300 -7.53 -3.32 1.20
C HIS A 300 -7.09 -2.24 0.22
N GLY A 301 -7.07 -1.00 0.68
CA GLY A 301 -6.50 0.11 -0.07
C GLY A 301 -5.01 -0.06 -0.30
N VAL A 302 -4.53 0.41 -1.44
CA VAL A 302 -3.11 0.43 -1.81
C VAL A 302 -2.70 1.86 -2.15
N GLY A 303 -1.48 2.24 -1.73
CA GLY A 303 -0.93 3.57 -2.01
C GLY A 303 0.55 3.64 -1.66
N LEU A 304 0.94 4.62 -0.85
CA LEU A 304 2.30 4.70 -0.30
C LEU A 304 2.57 3.59 0.72
N HIS A 305 1.55 3.20 1.49
CA HIS A 305 1.57 1.96 2.26
C HIS A 305 0.88 0.86 1.46
N ILE A 306 1.32 -0.37 1.66
CA ILE A 306 0.67 -1.52 1.05
C ILE A 306 -0.75 -1.70 1.58
N HIS A 307 -0.98 -1.48 2.86
CA HIS A 307 -2.30 -1.51 3.49
C HIS A 307 -2.75 -0.09 3.85
N GLU A 308 -3.77 0.40 3.16
CA GLU A 308 -4.42 1.70 3.41
C GLU A 308 -5.95 1.56 3.46
N ALA A 309 -6.63 2.67 3.70
CA ALA A 309 -8.08 2.75 3.49
C ALA A 309 -8.40 2.89 1.98
N PRO A 310 -9.58 2.40 1.55
CA PRO A 310 -10.59 1.68 2.31
C PRO A 310 -10.26 0.19 2.47
N VAL A 311 -11.07 -0.56 3.23
CA VAL A 311 -10.95 -2.00 3.35
C VAL A 311 -12.26 -2.68 2.96
N PHE A 312 -12.20 -3.70 2.09
CA PHE A 312 -13.32 -4.56 1.77
C PHE A 312 -13.40 -5.70 2.79
N SER A 313 -14.21 -5.53 3.82
CA SER A 313 -14.26 -6.44 4.96
C SER A 313 -15.66 -6.50 5.56
N PRO A 314 -16.10 -7.64 6.13
CA PRO A 314 -17.35 -7.72 6.88
C PRO A 314 -17.40 -6.73 8.06
N ALA A 315 -16.23 -6.37 8.60
CA ALA A 315 -16.09 -5.41 9.71
C ALA A 315 -16.03 -3.95 9.27
N ALA A 316 -16.07 -3.66 7.96
CA ALA A 316 -16.02 -2.28 7.46
C ALA A 316 -17.22 -1.47 7.97
N PRO A 317 -17.02 -0.18 8.31
CA PRO A 317 -18.11 0.69 8.75
C PRO A 317 -19.27 0.72 7.73
N GLN A 318 -20.50 0.80 8.23
CA GLN A 318 -21.71 0.87 7.38
C GLN A 318 -21.79 2.14 6.51
N THR A 319 -20.92 3.09 6.73
CA THR A 319 -20.82 4.34 5.98
C THR A 319 -19.63 4.36 5.01
N LEU A 320 -18.78 3.33 5.05
CA LEU A 320 -17.60 3.26 4.20
C LEU A 320 -18.00 2.74 2.82
N VAL A 321 -17.93 3.63 1.83
CA VAL A 321 -18.23 3.31 0.42
C VAL A 321 -16.98 3.44 -0.43
N LEU A 322 -16.95 2.72 -1.56
CA LEU A 322 -15.97 2.89 -2.62
C LEU A 322 -16.21 4.26 -3.31
N GLN A 323 -15.15 5.02 -3.53
CA GLN A 323 -15.24 6.38 -4.07
C GLN A 323 -14.16 6.68 -5.11
N GLU A 324 -14.37 7.75 -5.85
CA GLU A 324 -13.42 8.28 -6.82
C GLU A 324 -12.00 8.42 -6.22
N GLY A 325 -10.99 7.91 -6.92
CA GLY A 325 -9.59 7.92 -6.50
C GLY A 325 -9.19 6.79 -5.54
N ASP A 326 -10.12 5.93 -5.10
CA ASP A 326 -9.74 4.72 -4.36
C ASP A 326 -8.93 3.77 -5.26
N VAL A 327 -7.91 3.16 -4.68
CA VAL A 327 -7.19 2.00 -5.25
C VAL A 327 -7.26 0.89 -4.22
N VAL A 328 -7.76 -0.29 -4.61
CA VAL A 328 -8.11 -1.38 -3.67
C VAL A 328 -7.79 -2.73 -4.30
N THR A 329 -7.37 -3.71 -3.49
CA THR A 329 -7.21 -5.10 -3.92
C THR A 329 -8.55 -5.85 -3.92
N VAL A 330 -8.64 -6.91 -4.73
CA VAL A 330 -9.74 -7.88 -4.75
C VAL A 330 -9.12 -9.27 -4.77
N GLU A 331 -9.00 -9.89 -3.59
CA GLU A 331 -8.10 -11.03 -3.34
C GLU A 331 -8.77 -12.19 -2.59
N PRO A 332 -9.89 -12.74 -3.05
CA PRO A 332 -10.49 -13.88 -2.38
C PRO A 332 -9.54 -15.08 -2.40
N GLY A 333 -9.61 -15.92 -1.36
CA GLY A 333 -8.82 -17.13 -1.28
C GLY A 333 -9.52 -18.27 -0.53
N ILE A 334 -9.14 -19.49 -0.84
CA ILE A 334 -9.55 -20.72 -0.12
C ILE A 334 -8.29 -21.42 0.37
N TYR A 335 -8.23 -21.69 1.68
CA TYR A 335 -7.06 -22.28 2.32
C TYR A 335 -7.45 -23.56 3.05
N LEU A 336 -7.03 -24.71 2.50
CA LEU A 336 -7.31 -26.03 3.06
C LEU A 336 -6.12 -26.49 3.91
N ALA A 337 -6.22 -26.26 5.22
CA ALA A 337 -5.12 -26.50 6.15
C ALA A 337 -4.47 -27.90 5.99
N GLY A 338 -3.14 -27.94 5.92
CA GLY A 338 -2.36 -29.18 5.71
C GLY A 338 -2.45 -29.75 4.31
N ARG A 339 -3.02 -29.02 3.34
CA ARG A 339 -3.21 -29.50 1.98
C ARG A 339 -2.70 -28.48 0.94
N PHE A 340 -3.47 -27.46 0.65
CA PHE A 340 -3.11 -26.38 -0.28
C PHE A 340 -4.02 -25.15 -0.11
N GLY A 341 -3.62 -24.04 -0.68
CA GLY A 341 -4.45 -22.83 -0.80
C GLY A 341 -4.36 -22.22 -2.19
N VAL A 342 -5.36 -21.39 -2.50
CA VAL A 342 -5.46 -20.60 -3.73
C VAL A 342 -5.86 -19.18 -3.36
N ARG A 343 -5.16 -18.19 -3.88
CA ARG A 343 -5.55 -16.78 -3.92
C ARG A 343 -5.37 -16.25 -5.34
N ILE A 344 -6.31 -15.45 -5.79
CA ILE A 344 -6.25 -14.71 -7.06
C ILE A 344 -6.61 -13.27 -6.73
N GLU A 345 -5.72 -12.36 -7.08
CA GLU A 345 -5.80 -10.96 -6.69
C GLU A 345 -5.53 -10.02 -7.84
N ASP A 346 -6.38 -9.01 -7.97
CA ASP A 346 -6.16 -7.86 -8.81
C ASP A 346 -6.29 -6.58 -7.98
N MET A 347 -5.65 -5.51 -8.45
CA MET A 347 -5.91 -4.15 -7.98
C MET A 347 -6.90 -3.46 -8.91
N ILE A 348 -7.85 -2.73 -8.32
CA ILE A 348 -8.76 -1.86 -9.06
C ILE A 348 -8.57 -0.39 -8.65
N THR A 349 -9.02 0.51 -9.48
CA THR A 349 -9.18 1.94 -9.14
C THR A 349 -10.54 2.44 -9.61
N VAL A 350 -11.04 3.49 -8.92
CA VAL A 350 -12.21 4.24 -9.39
C VAL A 350 -11.71 5.52 -10.06
N GLN A 351 -11.94 5.66 -11.37
CA GLN A 351 -11.61 6.85 -12.16
C GLN A 351 -12.77 7.20 -13.09
N ASP A 352 -13.12 8.48 -13.18
CA ASP A 352 -14.23 8.96 -14.02
C ASP A 352 -15.54 8.21 -13.74
N HIS A 353 -15.80 7.92 -12.45
CA HIS A 353 -16.96 7.15 -11.95
C HIS A 353 -17.01 5.68 -12.43
N GLN A 354 -15.91 5.16 -12.97
CA GLN A 354 -15.78 3.77 -13.43
C GLN A 354 -14.77 3.01 -12.60
N VAL A 355 -15.05 1.72 -12.38
CA VAL A 355 -14.10 0.79 -11.80
C VAL A 355 -13.22 0.23 -12.91
N LEU A 356 -11.92 0.40 -12.78
CA LEU A 356 -10.92 -0.05 -13.75
C LEU A 356 -10.00 -1.08 -13.07
N ASP A 357 -9.88 -2.25 -13.69
CA ASP A 357 -8.87 -3.24 -13.29
C ASP A 357 -7.48 -2.77 -13.75
N LEU A 358 -6.53 -2.77 -12.83
CA LEU A 358 -5.14 -2.34 -13.06
C LEU A 358 -4.21 -3.52 -13.35
N THR A 359 -4.65 -4.75 -13.09
CA THR A 359 -3.88 -5.98 -13.19
C THR A 359 -4.20 -6.69 -14.49
N HIS A 360 -3.18 -7.05 -15.28
CA HIS A 360 -3.36 -7.62 -16.61
C HIS A 360 -2.82 -9.04 -16.77
N SER A 361 -2.23 -9.60 -15.71
CA SER A 361 -1.75 -10.98 -15.70
C SER A 361 -2.88 -11.99 -15.81
N GLU A 362 -2.63 -13.08 -16.56
CA GLU A 362 -3.57 -14.18 -16.77
C GLU A 362 -4.10 -14.73 -15.43
N LYS A 363 -5.42 -15.01 -15.38
CA LYS A 363 -6.12 -15.55 -14.20
C LYS A 363 -6.58 -16.99 -14.37
N ASP A 364 -6.59 -17.52 -15.58
CA ASP A 364 -6.89 -18.94 -15.79
C ASP A 364 -5.81 -19.84 -15.19
N LEU A 365 -6.20 -21.06 -14.79
CA LEU A 365 -5.27 -21.99 -14.16
C LEU A 365 -4.17 -22.43 -15.13
N ILE A 366 -2.96 -21.94 -14.89
CA ILE A 366 -1.75 -22.33 -15.60
C ILE A 366 -1.18 -23.59 -14.93
N ALA A 367 -0.98 -24.66 -15.73
CA ALA A 367 -0.30 -25.88 -15.30
C ALA A 367 1.09 -25.96 -15.96
N LEU A 368 2.15 -26.10 -15.17
CA LEU A 368 3.55 -26.11 -15.55
C LEU A 368 4.20 -27.49 -15.36
#